data_4dda9968d0e26682e90e62ee6dc1be3c
#
_entry.id   4dda9968d0e26682e90e62ee6dc1be3c
#
_cell.length_a   1.000
_cell.length_b   1.000
_cell.length_c   1.000
_cell.angle_alpha   90.00
_cell.angle_beta   90.00
_cell.angle_gamma   90.00
#
_symmetry.space_group_name_H-M   'P 1'
#
loop_
_entity.id
_entity.type
_entity.pdbx_description
1 polymer ?
#
loop_
_entity_poly.entity_id
_entity_poly.type
_entity_poly.pdbx_seq_one_letter_code
_entity_poly.pdbx_strand_id
1 'polypeptide(L)'
;MAGNPRLCGALLAALGLWVAVTHADEKSAGAAGCAQETPQQCVDAALEAMGGREGLLQLTSIRMQTVGHTLLVEQSYRQSPFITSYERGDVTLDLTNQRLLTQAKLTWPESDPNQSDSDTTLVVGPEGGVYHTKFGDSPCSLSDLHAAREALALGPARILLAAAGAVDLHYEAPETLRATSHDVVAFSWRSIPVRVALNPFNHLPDAIETTQLFHDFWYFWGDVQQRIYFDNWKLVEGITFPTNWVEERNGVLWRSTQALNVEFNVPLEEKIFEMNAGAVKQSAASPGWNRPFGNQQETVLAPGIDLHEGSWNATIVKEPDGIVILEAPISGLYTQGVLKHARNRYPGLPILAVLSTSDSWPHTGGVRQAVALGLPVYILDLNQPLLDRLLSAPHTIEPDALQKSKTIKPLHWKIVAKKQEIGAGANRMELYPLRGASTERQYMVYFPGRQLLYASDTLALNDDGSLYDPELMYEVARAVKRENLIVDTVFAMHQGPLPWEKVMKLIEKSRHSEADHGADVAGGSAF
;
A
#
# COMPACT_ATOMS: atom_id res chain seq x y z
N MET A 1 28.13 25.51 56.49
CA MET A 1 26.98 26.08 57.25
C MET A 1 25.75 25.57 56.58
N ALA A 2 25.28 24.60 57.00
CA ALA A 2 24.18 23.97 57.74
C ALA A 2 22.86 24.68 57.60
N GLY A 3 21.86 24.00 57.09
CA GLY A 3 20.46 24.43 57.08
C GLY A 3 19.55 23.41 56.44
N ASN A 4 19.08 22.45 57.21
CA ASN A 4 18.16 21.36 56.85
C ASN A 4 16.70 21.82 56.80
N PRO A 5 15.85 21.30 55.94
CA PRO A 5 14.42 21.57 55.89
C PRO A 5 13.60 20.60 56.73
N ARG A 6 12.51 21.09 57.29
CA ARG A 6 11.55 20.38 58.12
C ARG A 6 10.50 19.68 57.25
N LEU A 7 10.29 18.40 57.55
CA LEU A 7 9.14 17.60 57.13
C LEU A 7 7.86 18.09 57.80
N CYS A 8 6.78 18.21 57.00
CA CYS A 8 5.39 18.23 57.50
C CYS A 8 4.74 16.90 57.08
N GLY A 9 4.51 16.02 58.08
CA GLY A 9 3.72 14.81 57.93
C GLY A 9 2.24 15.12 58.11
N ALA A 10 1.42 14.68 57.19
CA ALA A 10 -0.04 14.59 57.36
C ALA A 10 -0.44 13.15 57.63
N LEU A 11 -0.92 12.89 58.85
CA LEU A 11 -1.58 11.62 59.20
C LEU A 11 -2.96 11.54 58.55
N LEU A 12 -3.20 10.54 57.73
CA LEU A 12 -4.53 10.14 57.30
C LEU A 12 -4.93 8.91 58.15
N ALA A 13 -5.94 9.12 58.98
CA ALA A 13 -6.60 8.09 59.74
C ALA A 13 -7.50 7.24 58.82
N ALA A 14 -7.18 5.98 58.65
CA ALA A 14 -8.03 5.03 57.94
C ALA A 14 -9.09 4.49 58.92
N LEU A 15 -10.34 4.90 58.74
CA LEU A 15 -11.50 4.25 59.33
C LEU A 15 -11.78 2.97 58.52
N GLY A 16 -11.50 1.82 59.13
CA GLY A 16 -11.90 0.52 58.61
C GLY A 16 -13.40 0.28 58.79
N LEU A 17 -14.16 0.32 57.71
CA LEU A 17 -15.49 -0.29 57.65
C LEU A 17 -15.34 -1.77 57.30
N TRP A 18 -15.58 -2.64 58.26
CA TRP A 18 -15.78 -4.07 57.99
C TRP A 18 -17.18 -4.25 57.41
N VAL A 19 -17.28 -4.41 56.08
CA VAL A 19 -18.50 -4.91 55.45
C VAL A 19 -18.44 -6.42 55.49
N ALA A 20 -19.38 -7.02 56.21
CA ALA A 20 -19.61 -8.47 56.16
C ALA A 20 -20.05 -8.84 54.74
N VAL A 21 -19.15 -9.44 53.97
CA VAL A 21 -19.50 -10.07 52.69
C VAL A 21 -20.26 -11.35 53.03
N THR A 22 -21.59 -11.29 52.91
CA THR A 22 -22.40 -12.48 52.83
C THR A 22 -22.00 -13.24 51.57
N HIS A 23 -21.57 -14.48 51.70
CA HIS A 23 -21.39 -15.40 50.60
C HIS A 23 -22.76 -15.53 49.89
N ALA A 24 -22.97 -14.77 48.83
CA ALA A 24 -23.93 -15.15 47.81
C ALA A 24 -23.32 -16.34 47.07
N ASP A 25 -24.12 -17.40 46.95
CA ASP A 25 -23.76 -18.59 46.18
C ASP A 25 -23.03 -18.18 44.89
N GLU A 26 -21.79 -18.64 44.76
CA GLU A 26 -21.10 -18.70 43.46
C GLU A 26 -21.91 -19.61 42.54
N LYS A 27 -22.94 -19.07 41.91
CA LYS A 27 -23.31 -19.59 40.60
C LYS A 27 -22.03 -19.53 39.79
N SER A 28 -21.52 -20.71 39.44
CA SER A 28 -20.40 -20.88 38.53
C SER A 28 -20.60 -19.87 37.41
N ALA A 29 -19.77 -18.82 37.38
CA ALA A 29 -19.67 -17.98 36.17
C ALA A 29 -19.32 -18.99 35.08
N GLY A 30 -20.26 -19.28 34.20
CA GLY A 30 -20.03 -20.10 33.02
C GLY A 30 -18.75 -19.61 32.38
N ALA A 31 -17.90 -20.53 31.98
CA ALA A 31 -16.65 -20.15 31.32
C ALA A 31 -17.00 -19.13 30.19
N ALA A 32 -16.43 -17.93 30.29
CA ALA A 32 -16.64 -16.95 29.25
C ALA A 32 -16.09 -17.50 27.92
N GLY A 33 -16.79 -17.24 26.82
CA GLY A 33 -16.41 -17.70 25.50
C GLY A 33 -16.96 -19.09 25.12
N CYS A 34 -16.38 -19.67 24.09
CA CYS A 34 -16.84 -20.89 23.42
C CYS A 34 -16.13 -22.16 23.91
N ALA A 35 -15.53 -22.13 25.09
CA ALA A 35 -14.63 -23.20 25.60
C ALA A 35 -15.22 -24.64 25.65
N GLN A 36 -16.54 -24.78 25.62
CA GLN A 36 -17.24 -26.07 25.64
C GLN A 36 -18.13 -26.30 24.40
N GLU A 37 -18.05 -25.43 23.41
CA GLU A 37 -18.87 -25.43 22.21
C GLU A 37 -18.09 -26.01 21.04
N THR A 38 -18.82 -26.52 20.05
CA THR A 38 -18.20 -26.81 18.75
C THR A 38 -17.94 -25.49 17.99
N PRO A 39 -17.03 -25.47 17.01
CA PRO A 39 -16.81 -24.27 16.19
C PRO A 39 -18.10 -23.71 15.57
N GLN A 40 -19.01 -24.61 15.17
CA GLN A 40 -20.30 -24.22 14.61
C GLN A 40 -21.19 -23.54 15.66
N GLN A 41 -21.28 -24.07 16.87
CA GLN A 41 -22.07 -23.47 17.95
C GLN A 41 -21.54 -22.10 18.35
N CYS A 42 -20.21 -21.95 18.39
CA CYS A 42 -19.58 -20.67 18.66
C CYS A 42 -19.89 -19.62 17.58
N VAL A 43 -19.85 -20.01 16.31
CA VAL A 43 -20.24 -19.13 15.19
C VAL A 43 -21.75 -18.83 15.24
N ASP A 44 -22.59 -19.78 15.62
CA ASP A 44 -24.03 -19.56 15.75
C ASP A 44 -24.34 -18.57 16.89
N ALA A 45 -23.62 -18.65 18.05
CA ALA A 45 -23.72 -17.66 19.12
C ALA A 45 -23.30 -16.26 18.65
N ALA A 46 -22.23 -16.18 17.85
CA ALA A 46 -21.76 -14.92 17.27
C ALA A 46 -22.79 -14.34 16.26
N LEU A 47 -23.44 -15.18 15.45
CA LEU A 47 -24.52 -14.76 14.55
C LEU A 47 -25.71 -14.20 15.35
N GLU A 48 -26.10 -14.84 16.46
CA GLU A 48 -27.18 -14.34 17.33
C GLU A 48 -26.81 -12.98 17.93
N ALA A 49 -25.55 -12.79 18.36
CA ALA A 49 -25.08 -11.52 18.90
C ALA A 49 -25.11 -10.38 17.85
N MET A 50 -25.01 -10.71 16.58
CA MET A 50 -25.09 -9.73 15.47
C MET A 50 -26.51 -9.46 14.98
N GLY A 51 -27.56 -10.11 15.51
CA GLY A 51 -28.97 -9.92 15.09
C GLY A 51 -29.60 -11.15 14.43
N GLY A 52 -28.95 -12.30 14.57
CA GLY A 52 -29.42 -13.60 14.11
C GLY A 52 -29.05 -13.91 12.65
N ARG A 53 -28.89 -15.21 12.38
CA ARG A 53 -28.58 -15.72 11.03
C ARG A 53 -29.58 -15.24 9.98
N GLU A 54 -30.89 -15.30 10.30
CA GLU A 54 -31.96 -14.92 9.38
C GLU A 54 -31.92 -13.42 9.09
N GLY A 55 -31.74 -12.57 10.11
CA GLY A 55 -31.63 -11.12 9.94
C GLY A 55 -30.47 -10.74 9.01
N LEU A 56 -29.30 -11.36 9.18
CA LEU A 56 -28.14 -11.13 8.33
C LEU A 56 -28.34 -11.64 6.88
N LEU A 57 -29.06 -12.78 6.69
CA LEU A 57 -29.37 -13.30 5.36
C LEU A 57 -30.38 -12.43 4.61
N GLN A 58 -31.28 -11.73 5.32
CA GLN A 58 -32.26 -10.83 4.73
C GLN A 58 -31.70 -9.46 4.31
N LEU A 59 -30.43 -9.18 4.63
CA LEU A 59 -29.77 -7.96 4.14
C LEU A 59 -29.56 -8.06 2.63
N THR A 60 -30.24 -7.20 1.89
CA THR A 60 -30.14 -7.08 0.43
C THR A 60 -29.15 -6.00 0.00
N SER A 61 -29.03 -4.94 0.80
CA SER A 61 -28.08 -3.85 0.56
C SER A 61 -27.58 -3.23 1.85
N ILE A 62 -26.40 -2.62 1.78
CA ILE A 62 -25.81 -1.79 2.84
C ILE A 62 -25.34 -0.50 2.19
N ARG A 63 -25.78 0.65 2.73
CA ARG A 63 -25.23 1.97 2.36
C ARG A 63 -24.53 2.58 3.56
N MET A 64 -23.33 3.12 3.33
CA MET A 64 -22.54 3.75 4.38
C MET A 64 -21.97 5.07 3.89
N GLN A 65 -21.98 6.09 4.77
CA GLN A 65 -21.12 7.26 4.62
C GLN A 65 -19.88 7.05 5.46
N THR A 66 -18.71 7.18 4.85
CA THR A 66 -17.43 6.86 5.49
C THR A 66 -16.49 8.05 5.50
N VAL A 67 -15.66 8.10 6.52
CA VAL A 67 -14.44 8.92 6.56
C VAL A 67 -13.28 8.01 6.96
N GLY A 68 -12.10 8.29 6.41
CA GLY A 68 -10.95 7.44 6.72
C GLY A 68 -9.64 8.07 6.31
N HIS A 69 -8.58 7.35 6.59
CA HIS A 69 -7.25 7.69 6.12
C HIS A 69 -6.45 6.42 5.82
N THR A 70 -5.53 6.55 4.88
CA THR A 70 -4.60 5.48 4.47
C THR A 70 -3.17 6.00 4.61
N LEU A 71 -2.31 5.23 5.25
CA LEU A 71 -0.88 5.50 5.32
C LEU A 71 -0.22 4.95 4.06
N LEU A 72 0.49 5.83 3.33
CA LEU A 72 1.15 5.48 2.07
C LEU A 72 2.53 4.91 2.35
N VAL A 73 2.55 3.72 2.94
CA VAL A 73 3.79 3.03 3.34
C VAL A 73 4.66 2.63 2.16
N GLU A 74 4.08 2.60 0.97
CA GLU A 74 4.72 2.25 -0.31
C GLU A 74 5.46 3.41 -0.98
N GLN A 75 5.30 4.63 -0.47
CA GLN A 75 5.94 5.82 -1.05
C GLN A 75 7.33 6.06 -0.44
N SER A 76 8.20 6.64 -1.23
CA SER A 76 9.62 6.79 -0.92
C SER A 76 10.00 8.11 -0.25
N TYR A 77 9.07 9.03 -0.04
CA TYR A 77 9.41 10.35 0.49
C TYR A 77 10.01 10.26 1.89
N ARG A 78 9.29 9.58 2.81
CA ARG A 78 9.72 9.38 4.18
C ARG A 78 9.04 8.16 4.80
N GLN A 79 9.69 7.60 5.81
CA GLN A 79 9.22 6.40 6.50
C GLN A 79 8.65 6.68 7.91
N SER A 80 8.80 7.90 8.41
CA SER A 80 8.27 8.28 9.73
C SER A 80 8.18 9.80 9.86
N PRO A 81 6.98 10.36 9.98
CA PRO A 81 5.69 9.71 9.75
C PRO A 81 5.51 9.38 8.26
N PHE A 82 4.68 8.37 7.96
CA PHE A 82 4.28 8.11 6.58
C PHE A 82 3.40 9.23 6.04
N ILE A 83 3.43 9.41 4.72
CA ILE A 83 2.47 10.26 4.03
C ILE A 83 1.08 9.66 4.22
N THR A 84 0.08 10.50 4.41
CA THR A 84 -1.28 10.09 4.71
C THR A 84 -2.25 10.67 3.68
N SER A 85 -3.08 9.83 3.08
CA SER A 85 -4.24 10.27 2.32
C SER A 85 -5.49 10.22 3.19
N TYR A 86 -6.41 11.14 2.96
CA TYR A 86 -7.70 11.20 3.65
C TYR A 86 -8.83 10.97 2.66
N GLU A 87 -9.82 10.22 3.09
CA GLU A 87 -10.95 9.83 2.25
C GLU A 87 -12.27 10.18 2.95
N ARG A 88 -13.22 10.67 2.17
CA ARG A 88 -14.64 10.76 2.52
C ARG A 88 -15.43 10.13 1.40
N GLY A 89 -16.31 9.19 1.72
CA GLY A 89 -17.01 8.44 0.68
C GLY A 89 -18.40 7.99 1.06
N ASP A 90 -19.17 7.67 0.03
CA ASP A 90 -20.41 6.90 0.08
C ASP A 90 -20.15 5.52 -0.52
N VAL A 91 -20.36 4.48 0.29
CA VAL A 91 -20.20 3.08 -0.13
C VAL A 91 -21.55 2.39 -0.16
N THR A 92 -21.89 1.77 -1.27
CA THR A 92 -23.11 0.98 -1.44
C THR A 92 -22.76 -0.45 -1.83
N LEU A 93 -23.16 -1.40 -1.00
CA LEU A 93 -23.06 -2.83 -1.26
C LEU A 93 -24.42 -3.36 -1.68
N ASP A 94 -24.54 -3.89 -2.87
CA ASP A 94 -25.68 -4.70 -3.32
C ASP A 94 -25.33 -6.17 -3.08
N LEU A 95 -25.79 -6.68 -1.98
CA LEU A 95 -25.50 -8.05 -1.53
C LEU A 95 -26.24 -9.11 -2.36
N THR A 96 -27.38 -8.74 -2.96
CA THR A 96 -28.18 -9.62 -3.81
C THR A 96 -27.50 -9.88 -5.14
N ASN A 97 -27.03 -8.82 -5.80
CA ASN A 97 -26.43 -8.91 -7.13
C ASN A 97 -24.89 -8.91 -7.09
N GLN A 98 -24.29 -8.94 -5.89
CA GLN A 98 -22.83 -8.95 -5.69
C GLN A 98 -22.15 -7.78 -6.39
N ARG A 99 -22.66 -6.55 -6.13
CA ARG A 99 -22.15 -5.31 -6.71
C ARG A 99 -21.71 -4.35 -5.60
N LEU A 100 -20.69 -3.54 -5.91
CA LEU A 100 -20.20 -2.47 -5.05
C LEU A 100 -20.16 -1.18 -5.84
N LEU A 101 -20.63 -0.09 -5.24
CA LEU A 101 -20.41 1.28 -5.70
C LEU A 101 -19.69 2.03 -4.59
N THR A 102 -18.59 2.69 -4.93
CA THR A 102 -17.91 3.65 -4.07
C THR A 102 -17.82 4.99 -4.76
N GLN A 103 -18.31 6.03 -4.11
CA GLN A 103 -18.11 7.42 -4.52
C GLN A 103 -17.25 8.08 -3.45
N ALA A 104 -16.01 8.42 -3.77
CA ALA A 104 -15.05 8.89 -2.79
C ALA A 104 -14.38 10.19 -3.23
N LYS A 105 -14.16 11.05 -2.26
CA LYS A 105 -13.31 12.21 -2.37
C LYS A 105 -12.02 11.94 -1.60
N LEU A 106 -10.90 12.00 -2.31
CA LEU A 106 -9.56 11.75 -1.78
C LEU A 106 -8.80 13.07 -1.65
N THR A 107 -8.16 13.27 -0.52
CA THR A 107 -7.32 14.44 -0.23
C THR A 107 -5.92 14.00 0.18
N TRP A 108 -4.91 14.63 -0.40
CA TRP A 108 -3.49 14.38 -0.17
C TRP A 108 -2.79 15.62 0.39
N PRO A 109 -2.95 15.94 1.69
CA PRO A 109 -2.52 17.24 2.21
C PRO A 109 -1.02 17.39 2.38
N GLU A 110 -0.25 16.30 2.34
CA GLU A 110 1.17 16.33 2.69
C GLU A 110 2.11 16.06 1.51
N SER A 111 1.62 15.46 0.43
CA SER A 111 2.51 14.93 -0.61
C SER A 111 2.70 15.86 -1.78
N ASP A 112 1.70 16.65 -2.13
CA ASP A 112 1.76 17.49 -3.32
C ASP A 112 0.71 18.59 -3.25
N PRO A 113 1.13 19.87 -3.29
CA PRO A 113 0.20 21.00 -3.40
C PRO A 113 -0.61 20.98 -4.71
N ASN A 114 -0.20 20.20 -5.71
CA ASN A 114 -0.90 20.07 -6.99
C ASN A 114 -1.75 18.79 -7.10
N GLN A 115 -1.63 17.84 -6.20
CA GLN A 115 -2.57 16.72 -6.08
C GLN A 115 -3.81 17.21 -5.35
N SER A 116 -4.58 18.05 -6.05
CA SER A 116 -5.88 18.48 -5.57
C SER A 116 -6.77 17.28 -5.25
N ASP A 117 -7.73 17.50 -4.38
CA ASP A 117 -8.80 16.56 -4.12
C ASP A 117 -9.29 15.89 -5.41
N SER A 118 -9.32 14.59 -5.43
CA SER A 118 -9.84 13.81 -6.55
C SER A 118 -11.16 13.17 -6.19
N ASP A 119 -12.17 13.37 -7.05
CA ASP A 119 -13.44 12.67 -6.97
C ASP A 119 -13.34 11.38 -7.79
N THR A 120 -13.62 10.25 -7.15
CA THR A 120 -13.62 8.94 -7.81
C THR A 120 -14.97 8.26 -7.66
N THR A 121 -15.42 7.61 -8.71
CA THR A 121 -16.59 6.72 -8.67
C THR A 121 -16.18 5.38 -9.23
N LEU A 122 -16.18 4.36 -8.38
CA LEU A 122 -15.86 2.98 -8.72
C LEU A 122 -17.11 2.13 -8.65
N VAL A 123 -17.42 1.42 -9.72
CA VAL A 123 -18.46 0.39 -9.76
C VAL A 123 -17.82 -0.96 -10.05
N VAL A 124 -18.13 -1.95 -9.21
CA VAL A 124 -17.68 -3.33 -9.39
C VAL A 124 -18.87 -4.28 -9.37
N GLY A 125 -18.87 -5.22 -10.29
CA GLY A 125 -19.84 -6.31 -10.34
C GLY A 125 -19.14 -7.68 -10.50
N PRO A 126 -19.93 -8.76 -10.65
CA PRO A 126 -19.38 -10.12 -10.77
C PRO A 126 -18.39 -10.30 -11.92
N GLU A 127 -18.60 -9.61 -13.04
CA GLU A 127 -17.83 -9.78 -14.27
C GLU A 127 -16.61 -8.86 -14.35
N GLY A 128 -16.55 -7.78 -13.57
CA GLY A 128 -15.48 -6.80 -13.59
C GLY A 128 -15.92 -5.47 -13.00
N GLY A 129 -15.15 -4.41 -13.24
CA GLY A 129 -15.50 -3.09 -12.71
C GLY A 129 -14.90 -1.94 -13.50
N VAL A 130 -15.41 -0.74 -13.23
CA VAL A 130 -15.01 0.48 -13.93
C VAL A 130 -14.88 1.66 -12.97
N TYR A 131 -13.99 2.57 -13.30
CA TYR A 131 -14.03 3.93 -12.81
C TYR A 131 -14.81 4.81 -13.77
N HIS A 132 -15.81 5.52 -13.26
CA HIS A 132 -16.45 6.59 -14.00
C HIS A 132 -15.59 7.84 -13.91
N THR A 133 -15.17 8.36 -15.03
CA THR A 133 -14.34 9.57 -15.12
C THR A 133 -15.03 10.62 -16.00
N LYS A 134 -14.56 11.85 -15.92
CA LYS A 134 -15.03 12.92 -16.82
C LYS A 134 -14.78 12.64 -18.31
N PHE A 135 -13.95 11.66 -18.63
CA PHE A 135 -13.64 11.25 -20.02
C PHE A 135 -14.37 9.96 -20.43
N GLY A 136 -15.24 9.41 -19.56
CA GLY A 136 -15.93 8.15 -19.75
C GLY A 136 -15.41 7.07 -18.81
N ASP A 137 -15.85 5.81 -19.03
CA ASP A 137 -15.45 4.69 -18.20
C ASP A 137 -14.04 4.20 -18.51
N SER A 138 -13.26 3.98 -17.47
CA SER A 138 -11.98 3.27 -17.54
C SER A 138 -12.02 1.98 -16.74
N PRO A 139 -11.26 0.93 -17.14
CA PRO A 139 -11.25 -0.34 -16.41
C PRO A 139 -10.65 -0.14 -15.01
N CYS A 140 -11.27 -0.71 -13.99
CA CYS A 140 -10.68 -0.74 -12.66
C CYS A 140 -9.53 -1.77 -12.58
N SER A 141 -8.72 -1.66 -11.56
CA SER A 141 -7.59 -2.58 -11.34
C SER A 141 -8.06 -3.95 -10.84
N LEU A 142 -7.18 -4.95 -10.95
CA LEU A 142 -7.41 -6.26 -10.34
C LEU A 142 -7.49 -6.18 -8.82
N SER A 143 -6.77 -5.23 -8.20
CA SER A 143 -6.85 -4.93 -6.77
C SER A 143 -8.25 -4.50 -6.36
N ASP A 144 -8.87 -3.58 -7.09
CA ASP A 144 -10.22 -3.09 -6.81
C ASP A 144 -11.26 -4.20 -6.91
N LEU A 145 -11.12 -5.08 -7.92
CA LEU A 145 -11.99 -6.25 -8.07
C LEU A 145 -11.89 -7.19 -6.87
N HIS A 146 -10.67 -7.45 -6.40
CA HIS A 146 -10.45 -8.33 -5.25
C HIS A 146 -10.97 -7.70 -3.95
N ALA A 147 -10.66 -6.42 -3.70
CA ALA A 147 -11.14 -5.70 -2.52
C ALA A 147 -12.67 -5.62 -2.46
N ALA A 148 -13.34 -5.37 -3.59
CA ALA A 148 -14.80 -5.35 -3.67
C ALA A 148 -15.41 -6.73 -3.38
N ARG A 149 -14.86 -7.81 -3.94
CA ARG A 149 -15.31 -9.18 -3.70
C ARG A 149 -15.09 -9.61 -2.25
N GLU A 150 -13.97 -9.20 -1.64
CA GLU A 150 -13.70 -9.44 -0.23
C GLU A 150 -14.68 -8.69 0.66
N ALA A 151 -14.94 -7.40 0.41
CA ALA A 151 -15.92 -6.61 1.15
C ALA A 151 -17.33 -7.19 1.08
N LEU A 152 -17.76 -7.70 -0.09
CA LEU A 152 -19.06 -8.33 -0.28
C LEU A 152 -19.19 -9.70 0.40
N ALA A 153 -18.10 -10.46 0.52
CA ALA A 153 -18.11 -11.82 1.04
C ALA A 153 -17.66 -11.94 2.51
N LEU A 154 -16.70 -11.15 2.94
CA LEU A 154 -16.05 -11.20 4.26
C LEU A 154 -16.25 -9.90 5.07
N GLY A 155 -17.02 -8.95 4.57
CA GLY A 155 -17.39 -7.76 5.32
C GLY A 155 -18.17 -8.10 6.59
N PRO A 156 -18.32 -7.15 7.55
CA PRO A 156 -18.86 -7.43 8.88
C PRO A 156 -20.20 -8.19 8.89
N ALA A 157 -21.10 -7.85 7.97
CA ALA A 157 -22.41 -8.52 7.87
C ALA A 157 -22.37 -9.93 7.24
N ARG A 158 -21.23 -10.38 6.71
CA ARG A 158 -21.14 -11.62 5.92
C ARG A 158 -20.12 -12.62 6.48
N ILE A 159 -19.11 -12.16 7.21
CA ILE A 159 -18.00 -13.01 7.67
C ILE A 159 -18.46 -14.23 8.47
N LEU A 160 -19.41 -14.04 9.39
CA LEU A 160 -19.92 -15.15 10.20
C LEU A 160 -20.83 -16.08 9.39
N LEU A 161 -21.57 -15.57 8.39
CA LEU A 161 -22.33 -16.40 7.46
C LEU A 161 -21.39 -17.25 6.59
N ALA A 162 -20.26 -16.67 6.16
CA ALA A 162 -19.24 -17.41 5.43
C ALA A 162 -18.61 -18.52 6.30
N ALA A 163 -18.27 -18.21 7.56
CA ALA A 163 -17.77 -19.17 8.52
C ALA A 163 -18.76 -20.32 8.76
N ALA A 164 -20.03 -19.98 8.99
CA ALA A 164 -21.09 -20.96 9.26
C ALA A 164 -21.41 -21.88 8.07
N GLY A 165 -21.09 -21.46 6.85
CA GLY A 165 -21.22 -22.26 5.62
C GLY A 165 -19.96 -23.02 5.23
N ALA A 166 -18.84 -22.83 5.94
CA ALA A 166 -17.56 -23.43 5.59
C ALA A 166 -17.49 -24.91 6.00
N VAL A 167 -17.00 -25.75 5.11
CA VAL A 167 -16.87 -27.21 5.36
C VAL A 167 -15.66 -27.57 6.22
N ASP A 168 -14.69 -26.69 6.30
CA ASP A 168 -13.43 -26.83 7.02
C ASP A 168 -13.36 -25.96 8.29
N LEU A 169 -14.50 -25.49 8.80
CA LEU A 169 -14.57 -24.68 10.01
C LEU A 169 -13.96 -25.43 11.21
N HIS A 170 -13.00 -24.82 11.88
CA HIS A 170 -12.30 -25.40 13.03
C HIS A 170 -11.83 -24.34 14.01
N TYR A 171 -11.42 -24.74 15.21
CA TYR A 171 -10.74 -23.86 16.16
C TYR A 171 -9.26 -23.78 15.88
N GLU A 172 -8.70 -22.61 16.10
CA GLU A 172 -7.27 -22.40 16.30
C GLU A 172 -6.95 -22.02 17.75
N ALA A 173 -5.67 -21.83 18.05
CA ALA A 173 -5.25 -21.41 19.38
C ALA A 173 -5.88 -20.04 19.72
N PRO A 174 -6.36 -19.86 20.97
CA PRO A 174 -6.88 -18.58 21.42
C PRO A 174 -5.85 -17.46 21.25
N GLU A 175 -6.32 -16.27 20.93
CA GLU A 175 -5.48 -15.09 20.70
C GLU A 175 -5.79 -13.99 21.70
N THR A 176 -4.76 -13.31 22.21
CA THR A 176 -4.93 -12.16 23.09
C THR A 176 -4.99 -10.87 22.27
N LEU A 177 -6.16 -10.25 22.20
CA LEU A 177 -6.37 -8.93 21.61
C LEU A 177 -6.79 -7.95 22.70
N ARG A 178 -6.12 -6.80 22.79
CA ARG A 178 -6.46 -5.74 23.78
C ARG A 178 -6.61 -6.28 25.21
N ALA A 179 -5.66 -7.12 25.62
CA ALA A 179 -5.61 -7.78 26.93
C ALA A 179 -6.77 -8.75 27.22
N THR A 180 -7.57 -9.14 26.23
CA THR A 180 -8.65 -10.13 26.34
C THR A 180 -8.32 -11.35 25.49
N SER A 181 -8.48 -12.57 26.05
CA SER A 181 -8.32 -13.82 25.30
C SER A 181 -9.56 -14.06 24.46
N HIS A 182 -9.39 -14.16 23.14
CA HIS A 182 -10.46 -14.40 22.17
C HIS A 182 -10.47 -15.85 21.72
N ASP A 183 -11.65 -16.40 21.49
CA ASP A 183 -11.78 -17.66 20.77
C ASP A 183 -11.55 -17.41 19.28
N VAL A 184 -10.75 -18.28 18.65
CA VAL A 184 -10.43 -18.12 17.23
C VAL A 184 -11.02 -19.27 16.44
N VAL A 185 -11.91 -18.96 15.51
CA VAL A 185 -12.40 -19.89 14.50
C VAL A 185 -11.74 -19.60 13.17
N ALA A 186 -11.43 -20.66 12.42
CA ALA A 186 -10.75 -20.55 11.13
C ALA A 186 -11.44 -21.40 10.06
N PHE A 187 -11.37 -20.94 8.83
CA PHE A 187 -11.91 -21.61 7.64
C PHE A 187 -11.24 -21.11 6.37
N SER A 188 -11.53 -21.72 5.23
CA SER A 188 -11.06 -21.28 3.93
C SER A 188 -12.16 -20.60 3.11
N TRP A 189 -11.86 -19.42 2.59
CA TRP A 189 -12.70 -18.75 1.61
C TRP A 189 -11.96 -18.65 0.27
N ARG A 190 -12.44 -19.36 -0.75
CA ARG A 190 -11.77 -19.41 -2.06
C ARG A 190 -10.27 -19.70 -1.98
N SER A 191 -9.88 -20.65 -1.13
CA SER A 191 -8.49 -21.01 -0.81
C SER A 191 -7.69 -19.95 -0.04
N ILE A 192 -8.30 -18.85 0.38
CA ILE A 192 -7.70 -17.88 1.30
C ILE A 192 -8.00 -18.35 2.72
N PRO A 193 -6.98 -18.56 3.58
CA PRO A 193 -7.20 -18.84 4.99
C PRO A 193 -7.77 -17.61 5.69
N VAL A 194 -8.86 -17.80 6.41
CA VAL A 194 -9.58 -16.76 7.17
C VAL A 194 -9.63 -17.16 8.63
N ARG A 195 -9.28 -16.26 9.53
CA ARG A 195 -9.37 -16.39 10.97
C ARG A 195 -10.30 -15.30 11.51
N VAL A 196 -11.15 -15.66 12.47
CA VAL A 196 -12.07 -14.73 13.12
C VAL A 196 -11.87 -14.84 14.62
N ALA A 197 -11.47 -13.74 15.26
CA ALA A 197 -11.32 -13.65 16.69
C ALA A 197 -12.64 -13.17 17.31
N LEU A 198 -13.28 -14.05 18.09
CA LEU A 198 -14.57 -13.80 18.73
C LEU A 198 -14.37 -13.35 20.18
N ASN A 199 -15.03 -12.28 20.56
CA ASN A 199 -14.98 -11.73 21.90
C ASN A 199 -15.67 -12.68 22.89
N PRO A 200 -15.01 -13.11 23.99
CA PRO A 200 -15.56 -14.11 24.90
C PRO A 200 -16.77 -13.62 25.71
N PHE A 201 -17.04 -12.32 25.75
CA PHE A 201 -18.12 -11.74 26.57
C PHE A 201 -19.39 -11.45 25.78
N ASN A 202 -19.26 -11.07 24.50
CA ASN A 202 -20.39 -10.67 23.66
C ASN A 202 -20.47 -11.44 22.34
N HIS A 203 -19.54 -12.34 22.07
CA HIS A 203 -19.40 -13.17 20.87
C HIS A 203 -19.24 -12.39 19.55
N LEU A 204 -19.06 -11.06 19.60
CA LEU A 204 -18.85 -10.26 18.38
C LEU A 204 -17.46 -10.54 17.79
N PRO A 205 -17.29 -10.50 16.46
CA PRO A 205 -15.99 -10.64 15.81
C PRO A 205 -15.16 -9.35 15.97
N ASP A 206 -14.25 -9.32 16.95
CA ASP A 206 -13.40 -8.16 17.20
C ASP A 206 -12.29 -8.02 16.15
N ALA A 207 -11.90 -9.12 15.49
CA ALA A 207 -10.95 -9.07 14.39
C ALA A 207 -11.17 -10.19 13.38
N ILE A 208 -10.83 -9.90 12.12
CA ILE A 208 -10.62 -10.91 11.07
C ILE A 208 -9.21 -10.82 10.54
N GLU A 209 -8.67 -11.97 10.11
CA GLU A 209 -7.35 -12.06 9.52
C GLU A 209 -7.39 -12.94 8.28
N THR A 210 -6.75 -12.49 7.22
CA THR A 210 -6.53 -13.26 5.99
C THR A 210 -5.05 -13.25 5.64
N THR A 211 -4.58 -14.31 4.96
CA THR A 211 -3.24 -14.33 4.35
C THR A 211 -3.42 -14.55 2.85
N GLN A 212 -3.03 -13.57 2.06
CA GLN A 212 -3.29 -13.59 0.63
C GLN A 212 -2.26 -12.78 -0.16
N LEU A 213 -2.29 -12.96 -1.47
CA LEU A 213 -1.55 -12.12 -2.41
C LEU A 213 -2.42 -10.91 -2.79
N PHE A 214 -1.93 -9.72 -2.54
CA PHE A 214 -2.59 -8.49 -2.98
C PHE A 214 -2.11 -8.07 -4.38
N HIS A 215 -3.01 -7.53 -5.20
CA HIS A 215 -2.69 -7.02 -6.54
C HIS A 215 -2.56 -5.48 -6.58
N ASP A 216 -2.31 -4.87 -5.43
CA ASP A 216 -1.90 -3.48 -5.23
C ASP A 216 -0.38 -3.39 -4.97
N PHE A 217 0.10 -2.28 -4.40
CA PHE A 217 1.51 -2.12 -4.05
C PHE A 217 2.02 -3.12 -3.00
N TRP A 218 1.14 -3.86 -2.33
CA TRP A 218 1.53 -4.94 -1.42
C TRP A 218 1.94 -6.23 -2.15
N TYR A 219 1.71 -6.33 -3.47
CA TYR A 219 2.13 -7.49 -4.27
C TYR A 219 3.60 -7.90 -4.04
N PHE A 220 4.47 -6.92 -3.82
CA PHE A 220 5.91 -7.15 -3.68
C PHE A 220 6.29 -7.90 -2.40
N TRP A 221 5.39 -7.96 -1.43
CA TRP A 221 5.58 -8.69 -0.17
C TRP A 221 5.16 -10.15 -0.23
N GLY A 222 4.59 -10.62 -1.34
CA GLY A 222 4.14 -12.00 -1.51
C GLY A 222 2.95 -12.35 -0.61
N ASP A 223 3.15 -13.23 0.36
CA ASP A 223 2.12 -13.64 1.28
C ASP A 223 1.91 -12.55 2.33
N VAL A 224 0.86 -11.75 2.19
CA VAL A 224 0.55 -10.64 3.08
C VAL A 224 -0.53 -11.06 4.08
N GLN A 225 -0.21 -10.95 5.37
CA GLN A 225 -1.18 -11.07 6.43
C GLN A 225 -1.93 -9.74 6.58
N GLN A 226 -3.23 -9.73 6.30
CA GLN A 226 -4.11 -8.60 6.56
C GLN A 226 -4.97 -8.90 7.78
N ARG A 227 -5.02 -7.94 8.72
CA ARG A 227 -5.88 -8.00 9.90
C ARG A 227 -6.77 -6.76 9.93
N ILE A 228 -8.06 -6.98 10.14
CA ILE A 228 -9.06 -5.92 10.28
C ILE A 228 -9.65 -6.04 11.68
N TYR A 229 -9.49 -4.99 12.49
CA TYR A 229 -10.12 -4.88 13.82
C TYR A 229 -11.43 -4.12 13.69
N PHE A 230 -12.47 -4.62 14.32
CA PHE A 230 -13.78 -3.98 14.38
C PHE A 230 -14.03 -3.33 15.72
N ASP A 231 -14.65 -2.15 15.68
CA ASP A 231 -14.94 -1.34 16.85
C ASP A 231 -16.26 -0.59 16.74
N ASN A 232 -16.65 0.05 17.85
CA ASN A 232 -17.83 0.93 17.94
C ASN A 232 -19.09 0.25 17.40
N TRP A 233 -19.39 -0.93 17.95
CA TRP A 233 -20.56 -1.71 17.59
C TRP A 233 -21.85 -0.95 17.94
N LYS A 234 -22.78 -0.84 17.00
CA LYS A 234 -24.07 -0.19 17.14
C LYS A 234 -25.19 -1.10 16.68
N LEU A 235 -26.32 -1.01 17.35
CA LEU A 235 -27.55 -1.65 16.88
C LEU A 235 -28.21 -0.73 15.84
N VAL A 236 -28.28 -1.22 14.59
CA VAL A 236 -28.91 -0.54 13.46
C VAL A 236 -29.97 -1.47 12.90
N GLU A 237 -31.24 -1.08 12.96
CA GLU A 237 -32.37 -1.88 12.40
C GLU A 237 -32.36 -3.36 12.83
N GLY A 238 -31.98 -3.65 14.07
CA GLY A 238 -31.92 -5.01 14.61
C GLY A 238 -30.62 -5.76 14.35
N ILE A 239 -29.70 -5.19 13.61
CA ILE A 239 -28.38 -5.76 13.33
C ILE A 239 -27.31 -5.01 14.14
N THR A 240 -26.49 -5.73 14.88
CA THR A 240 -25.30 -5.20 15.55
C THR A 240 -24.18 -5.08 14.52
N PHE A 241 -23.76 -3.86 14.19
CA PHE A 241 -22.81 -3.56 13.12
C PHE A 241 -21.67 -2.68 13.61
N PRO A 242 -20.39 -2.96 13.25
CA PRO A 242 -19.27 -2.10 13.63
C PRO A 242 -19.31 -0.81 12.82
N THR A 243 -18.98 0.31 13.46
CA THR A 243 -18.91 1.60 12.78
C THR A 243 -17.50 2.15 12.70
N ASN A 244 -16.51 1.38 13.13
CA ASN A 244 -15.10 1.70 12.96
C ASN A 244 -14.31 0.41 12.69
N TRP A 245 -13.37 0.47 11.76
CA TRP A 245 -12.41 -0.59 11.52
C TRP A 245 -11.03 -0.06 11.20
N VAL A 246 -10.04 -0.81 11.65
CA VAL A 246 -8.62 -0.51 11.48
C VAL A 246 -7.98 -1.70 10.78
N GLU A 247 -7.28 -1.44 9.71
CA GLU A 247 -6.61 -2.45 8.90
C GLU A 247 -5.10 -2.38 9.08
N GLU A 248 -4.50 -3.53 9.40
CA GLU A 248 -3.06 -3.74 9.42
C GLU A 248 -2.66 -4.73 8.33
N ARG A 249 -1.51 -4.50 7.68
CA ARG A 249 -0.89 -5.45 6.76
C ARG A 249 0.53 -5.74 7.21
N ASN A 250 0.86 -7.02 7.40
CA ASN A 250 2.13 -7.47 7.98
C ASN A 250 2.50 -6.73 9.28
N GLY A 251 1.50 -6.46 10.13
CA GLY A 251 1.65 -5.74 11.39
C GLY A 251 1.90 -4.23 11.26
N VAL A 252 1.76 -3.66 10.07
CA VAL A 252 1.85 -2.21 9.83
C VAL A 252 0.44 -1.65 9.70
N LEU A 253 0.11 -0.62 10.47
CA LEU A 253 -1.13 0.13 10.29
C LEU A 253 -1.18 0.65 8.86
N TRP A 254 -2.24 0.29 8.15
CA TRP A 254 -2.40 0.68 6.75
C TRP A 254 -3.57 1.63 6.55
N ARG A 255 -4.76 1.31 7.09
CA ARG A 255 -5.98 2.11 6.90
C ARG A 255 -6.81 2.17 8.16
N SER A 256 -7.48 3.29 8.38
CA SER A 256 -8.53 3.42 9.37
C SER A 256 -9.78 4.01 8.71
N THR A 257 -10.95 3.43 8.99
CA THR A 257 -12.23 3.85 8.41
C THR A 257 -13.29 3.92 9.48
N GLN A 258 -14.11 4.97 9.43
CA GLN A 258 -15.28 5.15 10.28
C GLN A 258 -16.53 5.33 9.42
N ALA A 259 -17.57 4.55 9.67
CA ALA A 259 -18.89 4.76 9.13
C ALA A 259 -19.64 5.80 9.99
N LEU A 260 -19.99 6.92 9.39
CA LEU A 260 -20.76 7.99 10.03
C LEU A 260 -22.25 7.65 10.07
N ASN A 261 -22.72 7.02 9.00
CA ASN A 261 -24.09 6.53 8.84
C ASN A 261 -24.06 5.12 8.22
N VAL A 262 -24.98 4.27 8.64
CA VAL A 262 -25.20 2.92 8.08
C VAL A 262 -26.69 2.71 7.91
N GLU A 263 -27.11 2.30 6.71
CA GLU A 263 -28.50 2.01 6.34
C GLU A 263 -28.55 0.65 5.68
N PHE A 264 -29.53 -0.17 6.05
CA PHE A 264 -29.76 -1.48 5.48
C PHE A 264 -30.98 -1.50 4.55
N ASN A 265 -30.99 -2.46 3.64
CA ASN A 265 -32.12 -2.75 2.74
C ASN A 265 -32.63 -1.52 1.98
N VAL A 266 -31.73 -0.60 1.65
CA VAL A 266 -32.06 0.61 0.89
C VAL A 266 -32.43 0.20 -0.54
N PRO A 267 -33.55 0.70 -1.10
CA PRO A 267 -33.86 0.49 -2.52
C PRO A 267 -32.76 1.02 -3.42
N LEU A 268 -32.25 0.18 -4.32
CA LEU A 268 -31.18 0.52 -5.24
C LEU A 268 -31.71 0.67 -6.66
N GLU A 269 -31.35 1.77 -7.32
CA GLU A 269 -31.65 1.99 -8.72
C GLU A 269 -30.59 1.30 -9.60
N GLU A 270 -31.00 0.51 -10.59
CA GLU A 270 -30.07 -0.21 -11.48
C GLU A 270 -29.07 0.71 -12.18
N LYS A 271 -29.49 1.92 -12.53
CA LYS A 271 -28.65 2.89 -13.23
C LYS A 271 -27.36 3.26 -12.50
N ILE A 272 -27.31 3.18 -11.16
CA ILE A 272 -26.08 3.51 -10.40
C ILE A 272 -24.99 2.46 -10.56
N PHE A 273 -25.32 1.29 -11.08
CA PHE A 273 -24.39 0.19 -11.35
C PHE A 273 -24.15 -0.03 -12.84
N GLU A 274 -24.59 0.88 -13.70
CA GLU A 274 -24.31 0.79 -15.14
C GLU A 274 -22.80 0.91 -15.41
N MET A 275 -22.28 0.04 -16.26
CA MET A 275 -20.86 -0.02 -16.62
C MET A 275 -20.68 -0.25 -18.12
N ASN A 276 -19.64 0.36 -18.71
CA ASN A 276 -19.25 0.06 -20.07
C ASN A 276 -18.71 -1.37 -20.21
N ALA A 277 -19.37 -2.20 -21.03
CA ALA A 277 -18.99 -3.61 -21.20
C ALA A 277 -17.55 -3.82 -21.68
N GLY A 278 -17.00 -2.90 -22.50
CA GLY A 278 -15.63 -2.96 -22.96
C GLY A 278 -14.63 -2.77 -21.81
N ALA A 279 -14.86 -1.77 -20.96
CA ALA A 279 -14.03 -1.49 -19.79
C ALA A 279 -14.14 -2.62 -18.75
N VAL A 280 -15.34 -3.18 -18.51
CA VAL A 280 -15.54 -4.36 -17.65
C VAL A 280 -14.69 -5.54 -18.13
N LYS A 281 -14.73 -5.84 -19.43
CA LYS A 281 -13.93 -6.93 -19.99
C LYS A 281 -12.43 -6.69 -19.84
N GLN A 282 -11.96 -5.45 -19.98
CA GLN A 282 -10.55 -5.08 -19.80
C GLN A 282 -10.12 -5.22 -18.34
N SER A 283 -10.94 -4.79 -17.37
CA SER A 283 -10.62 -4.92 -15.95
C SER A 283 -10.47 -6.40 -15.54
N ALA A 284 -11.38 -7.27 -15.99
CA ALA A 284 -11.34 -8.71 -15.73
C ALA A 284 -10.11 -9.41 -16.36
N ALA A 285 -9.55 -8.86 -17.44
CA ALA A 285 -8.39 -9.39 -18.14
C ALA A 285 -7.05 -8.76 -17.67
N SER A 286 -7.07 -7.92 -16.64
CA SER A 286 -5.85 -7.28 -16.13
C SER A 286 -4.84 -8.31 -15.63
N PRO A 287 -3.57 -8.27 -16.09
CA PRO A 287 -2.53 -9.19 -15.63
C PRO A 287 -2.04 -8.89 -14.19
N GLY A 288 -2.52 -7.81 -13.58
CA GLY A 288 -2.02 -7.33 -12.29
C GLY A 288 -0.55 -6.91 -12.34
N TRP A 289 0.18 -7.14 -11.24
CA TRP A 289 1.59 -6.76 -11.12
C TRP A 289 2.54 -7.77 -11.76
N ASN A 290 2.20 -9.05 -11.80
CA ASN A 290 3.05 -10.08 -12.42
C ASN A 290 2.93 -10.08 -13.95
N ARG A 291 3.32 -8.97 -14.57
CA ARG A 291 3.24 -8.79 -16.02
C ARG A 291 4.63 -8.90 -16.67
N PRO A 292 4.70 -9.43 -17.90
CA PRO A 292 5.98 -9.56 -18.60
C PRO A 292 6.48 -8.20 -19.10
N PHE A 293 7.80 -8.08 -19.26
CA PHE A 293 8.42 -7.03 -20.04
C PHE A 293 8.16 -7.29 -21.53
N GLY A 294 7.78 -6.26 -22.27
CA GLY A 294 7.51 -6.27 -23.70
C GLY A 294 6.62 -5.08 -24.05
N ASN A 295 6.59 -4.69 -25.32
CA ASN A 295 5.80 -3.59 -25.86
C ASN A 295 6.15 -2.17 -25.32
N GLN A 296 7.31 -2.01 -24.65
CA GLN A 296 7.82 -0.71 -24.26
C GLN A 296 8.40 0.01 -25.47
N GLN A 297 8.21 1.33 -25.51
CA GLN A 297 8.92 2.16 -26.47
C GLN A 297 10.40 2.21 -26.07
N GLU A 298 11.30 1.90 -27.03
CA GLU A 298 12.75 2.05 -26.84
C GLU A 298 13.21 3.43 -27.34
N THR A 299 13.88 4.17 -26.46
CA THR A 299 14.50 5.46 -26.78
C THR A 299 16.00 5.37 -26.49
N VAL A 300 16.83 5.52 -27.51
CA VAL A 300 18.29 5.57 -27.36
C VAL A 300 18.70 6.96 -26.89
N LEU A 301 19.04 7.10 -25.60
CA LEU A 301 19.44 8.37 -24.99
C LEU A 301 20.86 8.78 -25.43
N ALA A 302 21.74 7.80 -25.55
CA ALA A 302 23.10 7.93 -26.07
C ALA A 302 23.60 6.55 -26.55
N PRO A 303 24.69 6.46 -27.32
CA PRO A 303 25.25 5.16 -27.70
C PRO A 303 25.53 4.27 -26.48
N GLY A 304 24.76 3.19 -26.34
CA GLY A 304 24.85 2.26 -25.24
C GLY A 304 24.02 2.62 -24.00
N ILE A 305 23.10 3.59 -24.08
CA ILE A 305 22.14 3.90 -23.03
C ILE A 305 20.73 3.84 -23.66
N ASP A 306 20.05 2.72 -23.43
CA ASP A 306 18.76 2.40 -24.01
C ASP A 306 17.66 2.47 -22.95
N LEU A 307 16.78 3.47 -23.04
CA LEU A 307 15.61 3.66 -22.18
C LEU A 307 14.41 2.88 -22.73
N HIS A 308 13.75 2.12 -21.89
CA HIS A 308 12.50 1.42 -22.21
C HIS A 308 11.36 2.10 -21.42
N GLU A 309 10.54 2.85 -22.15
CA GLU A 309 9.49 3.69 -21.57
C GLU A 309 8.21 2.88 -21.32
N GLY A 310 7.64 3.03 -20.13
CA GLY A 310 6.41 2.36 -19.68
C GLY A 310 5.84 3.08 -18.46
N SER A 311 4.94 2.45 -17.74
CA SER A 311 4.45 3.02 -16.45
C SER A 311 5.60 3.22 -15.46
N TRP A 312 6.58 2.32 -15.50
CA TRP A 312 7.86 2.41 -14.82
C TRP A 312 8.95 2.11 -15.84
N ASN A 313 9.83 3.06 -16.06
CA ASN A 313 10.92 2.94 -17.02
C ASN A 313 12.02 2.00 -16.51
N ALA A 314 12.69 1.32 -17.43
CA ALA A 314 13.92 0.59 -17.17
C ALA A 314 14.99 1.02 -18.19
N THR A 315 16.23 1.16 -17.76
CA THR A 315 17.31 1.59 -18.65
C THR A 315 18.43 0.55 -18.70
N ILE A 316 18.88 0.21 -19.89
CA ILE A 316 19.99 -0.69 -20.14
C ILE A 316 21.21 0.16 -20.46
N VAL A 317 22.26 0.02 -19.66
CA VAL A 317 23.51 0.77 -19.82
C VAL A 317 24.62 -0.21 -20.21
N LYS A 318 25.16 -0.06 -21.41
CA LYS A 318 26.32 -0.82 -21.88
C LYS A 318 27.60 -0.19 -21.36
N GLU A 319 28.38 -0.96 -20.65
CA GLU A 319 29.73 -0.68 -20.22
C GLU A 319 30.76 -1.45 -21.05
N PRO A 320 32.07 -1.12 -20.99
CA PRO A 320 33.09 -1.85 -21.75
C PRO A 320 33.17 -3.33 -21.43
N ASP A 321 32.92 -3.74 -20.18
CA ASP A 321 33.04 -5.08 -19.64
C ASP A 321 31.71 -5.77 -19.32
N GLY A 322 30.56 -5.09 -19.56
CA GLY A 322 29.26 -5.67 -19.28
C GLY A 322 28.09 -4.72 -19.42
N ILE A 323 27.01 -5.04 -18.74
CA ILE A 323 25.75 -4.31 -18.79
C ILE A 323 25.33 -3.96 -17.35
N VAL A 324 24.93 -2.73 -17.12
CA VAL A 324 24.24 -2.30 -15.89
C VAL A 324 22.78 -2.06 -16.20
N ILE A 325 21.90 -2.55 -15.34
CA ILE A 325 20.45 -2.28 -15.42
C ILE A 325 20.11 -1.19 -14.42
N LEU A 326 19.56 -0.10 -14.91
CA LEU A 326 19.04 0.97 -14.08
C LEU A 326 17.55 0.75 -13.93
N GLU A 327 17.16 0.42 -12.75
CA GLU A 327 15.88 -0.01 -12.22
C GLU A 327 15.42 -1.44 -12.56
N ALA A 328 14.81 -2.06 -11.58
CA ALA A 328 14.20 -3.39 -11.68
C ALA A 328 12.73 -3.31 -11.20
N PRO A 329 11.87 -2.58 -11.93
CA PRO A 329 10.53 -2.25 -11.45
C PRO A 329 9.52 -3.38 -11.67
N ILE A 330 8.31 -3.17 -11.16
CA ILE A 330 7.07 -3.88 -11.43
C ILE A 330 7.03 -5.30 -10.84
N SER A 331 7.87 -6.22 -11.28
CA SER A 331 7.85 -7.61 -10.81
C SER A 331 9.11 -8.38 -11.21
N GLY A 332 9.27 -9.56 -10.61
CA GLY A 332 10.35 -10.49 -11.00
C GLY A 332 10.25 -10.94 -12.45
N LEU A 333 9.03 -11.17 -12.96
CA LEU A 333 8.80 -11.55 -14.35
C LEU A 333 9.18 -10.41 -15.32
N TYR A 334 8.81 -9.17 -14.97
CA TYR A 334 9.20 -8.00 -15.75
C TYR A 334 10.72 -7.85 -15.81
N THR A 335 11.39 -7.88 -14.64
CA THR A 335 12.85 -7.79 -14.56
C THR A 335 13.56 -8.92 -15.30
N GLN A 336 13.04 -10.15 -15.23
CA GLN A 336 13.57 -11.26 -16.05
C GLN A 336 13.54 -10.91 -17.54
N GLY A 337 12.46 -10.29 -18.01
CA GLY A 337 12.32 -9.82 -19.39
C GLY A 337 13.35 -8.75 -19.76
N VAL A 338 13.55 -7.74 -18.88
CA VAL A 338 14.57 -6.69 -19.06
C VAL A 338 15.97 -7.31 -19.19
N LEU A 339 16.33 -8.21 -18.27
CA LEU A 339 17.62 -8.90 -18.29
C LEU A 339 17.83 -9.75 -19.55
N LYS A 340 16.77 -10.41 -20.03
CA LYS A 340 16.80 -11.18 -21.30
C LYS A 340 16.99 -10.23 -22.49
N HIS A 341 16.26 -9.12 -22.52
CA HIS A 341 16.37 -8.11 -23.57
C HIS A 341 17.78 -7.52 -23.62
N ALA A 342 18.36 -7.16 -22.48
CA ALA A 342 19.71 -6.62 -22.36
C ALA A 342 20.78 -7.59 -22.94
N ARG A 343 20.69 -8.88 -22.61
CA ARG A 343 21.59 -9.92 -23.17
C ARG A 343 21.44 -10.09 -24.69
N ASN A 344 20.23 -9.97 -25.20
CA ASN A 344 19.97 -10.03 -26.66
C ASN A 344 20.51 -8.79 -27.37
N ARG A 345 20.37 -7.61 -26.76
CA ARG A 345 20.82 -6.33 -27.28
C ARG A 345 22.35 -6.23 -27.35
N TYR A 346 23.03 -6.82 -26.34
CA TYR A 346 24.49 -6.81 -26.21
C TYR A 346 25.04 -8.23 -26.00
N PRO A 347 25.06 -9.06 -27.07
CA PRO A 347 25.46 -10.46 -26.94
C PRO A 347 26.89 -10.62 -26.42
N GLY A 348 27.09 -11.58 -25.53
CA GLY A 348 28.40 -11.90 -24.93
C GLY A 348 28.79 -11.04 -23.74
N LEU A 349 28.07 -9.94 -23.45
CA LEU A 349 28.34 -9.12 -22.27
C LEU A 349 27.55 -9.65 -21.04
N PRO A 350 28.20 -9.79 -19.87
CA PRO A 350 27.52 -10.18 -18.64
C PRO A 350 26.71 -9.00 -18.06
N ILE A 351 25.66 -9.32 -17.28
CA ILE A 351 25.03 -8.33 -16.41
C ILE A 351 25.92 -8.13 -15.19
N LEU A 352 26.38 -6.92 -14.97
CA LEU A 352 27.32 -6.56 -13.89
C LEU A 352 26.58 -6.19 -12.61
N ALA A 353 25.47 -5.47 -12.72
CA ALA A 353 24.72 -4.98 -11.58
C ALA A 353 23.30 -4.54 -11.97
N VAL A 354 22.47 -4.36 -10.93
CA VAL A 354 21.19 -3.67 -10.99
C VAL A 354 21.26 -2.47 -10.03
N LEU A 355 20.78 -1.32 -10.45
CA LEU A 355 20.60 -0.13 -9.61
C LEU A 355 19.12 -0.02 -9.22
N SER A 356 18.84 0.11 -7.91
CA SER A 356 17.51 0.41 -7.38
C SER A 356 17.60 1.75 -6.65
N THR A 357 17.09 2.80 -7.28
CA THR A 357 17.40 4.18 -6.87
C THR A 357 16.44 4.76 -5.84
N SER A 358 15.31 4.10 -5.62
CA SER A 358 14.24 4.49 -4.71
C SER A 358 13.80 3.29 -3.88
N ASP A 359 13.12 3.51 -2.76
CA ASP A 359 12.46 2.47 -1.97
C ASP A 359 10.94 2.40 -2.20
N SER A 360 10.42 3.20 -3.10
CA SER A 360 9.04 3.04 -3.57
C SER A 360 8.84 1.61 -4.08
N TRP A 361 7.83 0.93 -3.55
CA TRP A 361 7.73 -0.52 -3.73
C TRP A 361 7.66 -0.97 -5.19
N PRO A 362 6.96 -0.27 -6.10
CA PRO A 362 6.98 -0.63 -7.52
C PRO A 362 8.37 -0.60 -8.16
N HIS A 363 9.29 0.27 -7.69
CA HIS A 363 10.67 0.35 -8.16
C HIS A 363 11.48 -0.86 -7.73
N THR A 364 11.16 -1.42 -6.56
CA THR A 364 11.88 -2.57 -5.98
C THR A 364 11.33 -3.91 -6.41
N GLY A 365 10.24 -3.94 -7.18
CA GLY A 365 9.45 -5.14 -7.49
C GLY A 365 10.23 -6.31 -8.11
N GLY A 366 11.31 -6.04 -8.79
CA GLY A 366 12.18 -7.06 -9.38
C GLY A 366 13.51 -7.29 -8.66
N VAL A 367 13.76 -6.62 -7.53
CA VAL A 367 15.02 -6.78 -6.78
C VAL A 367 15.24 -8.24 -6.35
N ARG A 368 14.18 -8.94 -5.91
CA ARG A 368 14.24 -10.37 -5.56
C ARG A 368 14.68 -11.25 -6.73
N GLN A 369 14.30 -10.90 -7.98
CA GLN A 369 14.77 -11.59 -9.19
C GLN A 369 16.27 -11.38 -9.41
N ALA A 370 16.78 -10.17 -9.23
CA ALA A 370 18.20 -9.87 -9.34
C ALA A 370 19.03 -10.64 -8.29
N VAL A 371 18.57 -10.66 -7.05
CA VAL A 371 19.19 -11.40 -5.94
C VAL A 371 19.18 -12.93 -6.20
N ALA A 372 18.07 -13.47 -6.70
CA ALA A 372 17.98 -14.90 -7.07
C ALA A 372 19.03 -15.30 -8.12
N LEU A 373 19.39 -14.38 -9.00
CA LEU A 373 20.44 -14.57 -10.00
C LEU A 373 21.86 -14.34 -9.44
N GLY A 374 21.99 -13.82 -8.20
CA GLY A 374 23.25 -13.48 -7.56
C GLY A 374 23.90 -12.22 -8.14
N LEU A 375 23.10 -11.31 -8.70
CA LEU A 375 23.59 -10.05 -9.23
C LEU A 375 23.84 -9.06 -8.07
N PRO A 376 24.91 -8.25 -8.14
CA PRO A 376 25.06 -7.10 -7.25
C PRO A 376 23.91 -6.11 -7.44
N VAL A 377 23.34 -5.61 -6.34
CA VAL A 377 22.30 -4.58 -6.39
C VAL A 377 22.77 -3.35 -5.63
N TYR A 378 22.80 -2.19 -6.29
CA TYR A 378 23.11 -0.91 -5.67
C TYR A 378 21.85 -0.32 -5.06
N ILE A 379 21.90 -0.05 -3.76
CA ILE A 379 20.78 0.47 -2.97
C ILE A 379 21.24 1.62 -2.10
N LEU A 380 20.33 2.55 -1.81
CA LEU A 380 20.64 3.58 -0.82
C LEU A 380 20.79 2.97 0.58
N ASP A 381 21.67 3.50 1.41
CA ASP A 381 21.89 3.04 2.78
C ASP A 381 20.60 3.04 3.62
N LEU A 382 19.78 4.09 3.50
CA LEU A 382 18.51 4.22 4.21
C LEU A 382 17.45 3.19 3.78
N ASN A 383 17.60 2.61 2.59
CA ASN A 383 16.62 1.65 2.04
C ASN A 383 16.97 0.20 2.39
N GLN A 384 18.17 -0.07 2.88
CA GLN A 384 18.61 -1.42 3.22
C GLN A 384 17.67 -2.15 4.18
N PRO A 385 17.20 -1.57 5.31
CA PRO A 385 16.31 -2.29 6.23
C PRO A 385 14.97 -2.71 5.60
N LEU A 386 14.43 -1.90 4.69
CA LEU A 386 13.22 -2.24 3.94
C LEU A 386 13.47 -3.40 2.99
N LEU A 387 14.56 -3.33 2.22
CA LEU A 387 14.90 -4.35 1.22
C LEU A 387 15.31 -5.68 1.87
N ASP A 388 15.98 -5.66 3.01
CA ASP A 388 16.27 -6.89 3.78
C ASP A 388 14.98 -7.58 4.24
N ARG A 389 13.97 -6.82 4.70
CA ARG A 389 12.64 -7.37 5.01
C ARG A 389 11.95 -7.92 3.76
N LEU A 390 12.00 -7.18 2.64
CA LEU A 390 11.42 -7.61 1.36
C LEU A 390 12.03 -8.94 0.88
N LEU A 391 13.34 -9.12 1.02
CA LEU A 391 14.00 -10.38 0.64
C LEU A 391 13.58 -11.56 1.51
N SER A 392 13.31 -11.31 2.81
CA SER A 392 12.88 -12.35 3.75
C SER A 392 11.38 -12.62 3.73
N ALA A 393 10.59 -11.80 3.04
CA ALA A 393 9.15 -11.96 2.95
C ALA A 393 8.78 -13.30 2.27
N PRO A 394 7.80 -14.06 2.81
CA PRO A 394 7.37 -15.33 2.23
C PRO A 394 6.62 -15.09 0.92
N HIS A 395 6.87 -15.96 -0.07
CA HIS A 395 6.17 -15.98 -1.35
C HIS A 395 5.71 -17.41 -1.62
N THR A 396 4.87 -17.98 -0.73
CA THR A 396 4.44 -19.37 -0.82
C THR A 396 3.19 -19.54 -1.67
N ILE A 397 2.33 -18.52 -1.71
CA ILE A 397 1.11 -18.49 -2.53
C ILE A 397 1.47 -18.42 -4.02
N GLU A 398 2.34 -17.49 -4.39
CA GLU A 398 2.88 -17.36 -5.74
C GLU A 398 4.41 -17.33 -5.68
N PRO A 399 5.08 -18.51 -5.65
CA PRO A 399 6.53 -18.57 -5.47
C PRO A 399 7.29 -17.88 -6.60
N ASP A 400 8.09 -16.88 -6.27
CA ASP A 400 9.00 -16.20 -7.18
C ASP A 400 10.32 -16.96 -7.40
N ALA A 401 11.26 -16.37 -8.13
CA ALA A 401 12.56 -16.99 -8.41
C ALA A 401 13.41 -17.17 -7.14
N LEU A 402 13.34 -16.23 -6.18
CA LEU A 402 14.09 -16.31 -4.93
C LEU A 402 13.51 -17.41 -4.03
N GLN A 403 12.19 -17.49 -3.89
CA GLN A 403 11.51 -18.55 -3.14
C GLN A 403 11.75 -19.95 -3.73
N LYS A 404 11.82 -20.06 -5.06
CA LYS A 404 12.11 -21.32 -5.76
C LYS A 404 13.58 -21.73 -5.70
N SER A 405 14.47 -20.83 -5.33
CA SER A 405 15.92 -21.10 -5.32
C SER A 405 16.27 -22.08 -4.22
N LYS A 406 16.82 -23.25 -4.58
CA LYS A 406 17.35 -24.23 -3.63
C LYS A 406 18.67 -23.82 -2.98
N THR A 407 19.37 -22.85 -3.58
CA THR A 407 20.66 -22.35 -3.13
C THR A 407 20.56 -20.85 -2.97
N ILE A 408 20.56 -20.39 -1.72
CA ILE A 408 20.63 -18.96 -1.43
C ILE A 408 22.04 -18.51 -1.82
N LYS A 409 22.12 -17.68 -2.87
CA LYS A 409 23.37 -17.03 -3.25
C LYS A 409 23.70 -15.97 -2.21
N PRO A 410 25.00 -15.70 -1.96
CA PRO A 410 25.39 -14.60 -1.09
C PRO A 410 24.73 -13.30 -1.55
N LEU A 411 24.18 -12.55 -0.59
CA LEU A 411 23.59 -11.25 -0.85
C LEU A 411 24.71 -10.24 -1.16
N HIS A 412 24.58 -9.54 -2.28
CA HIS A 412 25.59 -8.59 -2.76
C HIS A 412 25.03 -7.15 -2.81
N TRP A 413 24.58 -6.62 -1.65
CA TRP A 413 24.28 -5.20 -1.58
C TRP A 413 25.52 -4.35 -1.81
N LYS A 414 25.39 -3.35 -2.67
CA LYS A 414 26.33 -2.26 -2.88
C LYS A 414 25.71 -0.98 -2.32
N ILE A 415 26.13 -0.59 -1.13
CA ILE A 415 25.49 0.48 -0.38
C ILE A 415 25.95 1.84 -0.90
N VAL A 416 24.99 2.66 -1.34
CA VAL A 416 25.20 4.04 -1.79
C VAL A 416 24.93 5.00 -0.62
N ALA A 417 25.92 5.19 0.24
CA ALA A 417 25.84 6.13 1.37
C ALA A 417 26.39 7.53 1.04
N LYS A 418 27.20 7.63 0.01
CA LYS A 418 27.84 8.85 -0.50
C LYS A 418 28.06 8.71 -2.01
N LYS A 419 28.57 9.77 -2.65
CA LYS A 419 28.97 9.69 -4.06
C LYS A 419 29.79 8.41 -4.33
N GLN A 420 29.40 7.67 -5.35
CA GLN A 420 30.10 6.49 -5.88
C GLN A 420 30.20 6.56 -7.39
N GLU A 421 31.18 5.89 -7.96
CA GLU A 421 31.34 5.76 -9.41
C GLU A 421 31.26 4.29 -9.80
N ILE A 422 30.59 4.00 -10.91
CA ILE A 422 30.54 2.67 -11.51
C ILE A 422 30.70 2.76 -13.02
N GLY A 423 31.25 1.68 -13.61
CA GLY A 423 31.52 1.64 -15.04
C GLY A 423 32.72 2.45 -15.47
N ALA A 424 32.90 2.59 -16.77
CA ALA A 424 34.04 3.26 -17.38
C ALA A 424 33.69 3.91 -18.71
N GLY A 425 34.60 4.75 -19.24
CA GLY A 425 34.41 5.38 -20.55
C GLY A 425 33.28 6.40 -20.58
N ALA A 426 32.61 6.50 -21.72
CA ALA A 426 31.61 7.54 -21.94
C ALA A 426 30.28 7.32 -21.20
N ASN A 427 29.98 6.09 -20.82
CA ASN A 427 28.75 5.74 -20.11
C ASN A 427 28.98 5.53 -18.59
N ARG A 428 30.17 5.84 -18.07
CA ARG A 428 30.47 5.85 -16.63
C ARG A 428 29.37 6.61 -15.87
N MET A 429 28.94 6.05 -14.77
CA MET A 429 27.89 6.59 -13.91
C MET A 429 28.45 7.10 -12.58
N GLU A 430 27.92 8.20 -12.12
CA GLU A 430 28.15 8.74 -10.78
C GLU A 430 26.83 8.72 -10.01
N LEU A 431 26.81 8.06 -8.86
CA LEU A 431 25.63 7.89 -8.00
C LEU A 431 25.66 8.93 -6.89
N TYR A 432 24.59 9.68 -6.71
CA TYR A 432 24.51 10.76 -5.72
C TYR A 432 23.26 10.61 -4.83
N PRO A 433 23.38 10.28 -3.54
CA PRO A 433 22.28 10.39 -2.59
C PRO A 433 21.71 11.80 -2.58
N LEU A 434 20.38 11.93 -2.72
CA LEU A 434 19.74 13.25 -2.77
C LEU A 434 19.71 13.93 -1.40
N ARG A 435 19.25 13.23 -0.37
CA ARG A 435 19.24 13.69 1.04
C ARG A 435 18.38 14.94 1.28
N GLY A 436 17.38 15.18 0.45
CA GLY A 436 16.37 16.21 0.68
C GLY A 436 15.29 15.75 1.65
N ALA A 437 14.44 16.65 2.10
CA ALA A 437 13.33 16.33 3.00
C ALA A 437 12.29 15.41 2.35
N SER A 438 12.05 15.59 1.03
CA SER A 438 11.14 14.80 0.22
C SER A 438 11.84 13.75 -0.65
N THR A 439 13.18 13.71 -0.66
CA THR A 439 13.97 12.78 -1.49
C THR A 439 15.02 12.01 -0.68
N GLU A 440 14.86 11.91 0.65
CA GLU A 440 15.86 11.28 1.51
C GLU A 440 16.13 9.81 1.17
N ARG A 441 15.14 9.13 0.58
CA ARG A 441 15.16 7.70 0.23
C ARG A 441 15.58 7.43 -1.22
N GLN A 442 16.11 8.44 -1.92
CA GLN A 442 16.46 8.35 -3.34
C GLN A 442 17.90 8.75 -3.61
N TYR A 443 18.46 8.21 -4.70
CA TYR A 443 19.70 8.70 -5.29
C TYR A 443 19.54 8.90 -6.79
N MET A 444 20.17 9.95 -7.30
CA MET A 444 20.24 10.23 -8.74
C MET A 444 21.48 9.59 -9.36
N VAL A 445 21.41 9.33 -10.67
CA VAL A 445 22.53 8.77 -11.46
C VAL A 445 22.92 9.75 -12.54
N TYR A 446 24.16 10.20 -12.55
CA TYR A 446 24.70 11.14 -13.52
C TYR A 446 25.70 10.46 -14.45
N PHE A 447 25.62 10.75 -15.74
CA PHE A 447 26.50 10.28 -16.80
C PHE A 447 27.37 11.45 -17.28
N PRO A 448 28.56 11.69 -16.70
CA PRO A 448 29.34 12.90 -16.99
C PRO A 448 29.78 12.97 -18.44
N GLY A 449 30.11 11.86 -19.08
CA GLY A 449 30.49 11.82 -20.50
C GLY A 449 29.31 12.10 -21.48
N ARG A 450 28.09 12.24 -20.97
CA ARG A 450 26.86 12.47 -21.74
C ARG A 450 26.09 13.70 -21.28
N GLN A 451 26.49 14.33 -20.15
CA GLN A 451 25.73 15.40 -19.51
C GLN A 451 24.26 15.02 -19.27
N LEU A 452 24.03 13.72 -19.01
CA LEU A 452 22.73 13.11 -18.86
C LEU A 452 22.48 12.79 -17.39
N LEU A 453 21.30 13.14 -16.87
CA LEU A 453 20.88 12.89 -15.50
C LEU A 453 19.67 11.95 -15.47
N TYR A 454 19.76 10.87 -14.69
CA TYR A 454 18.61 10.09 -14.25
C TYR A 454 18.19 10.57 -12.86
N ALA A 455 16.96 11.03 -12.73
CA ALA A 455 16.46 11.71 -11.54
C ALA A 455 15.64 10.80 -10.60
N SER A 456 15.77 9.46 -10.69
CA SER A 456 15.03 8.50 -9.85
C SER A 456 13.50 8.64 -10.01
N ASP A 457 12.76 8.67 -8.91
CA ASP A 457 11.29 8.81 -8.85
C ASP A 457 10.86 10.27 -8.62
N THR A 458 11.61 11.23 -9.15
CA THR A 458 11.38 12.65 -8.80
C THR A 458 10.79 13.47 -9.93
N LEU A 459 10.77 12.95 -11.16
CA LEU A 459 10.31 13.69 -12.33
C LEU A 459 9.17 12.96 -13.02
N ALA A 460 8.02 13.56 -12.98
CA ALA A 460 6.85 13.25 -13.80
C ALA A 460 6.16 14.55 -14.21
N LEU A 461 5.47 14.55 -15.35
CA LEU A 461 4.65 15.66 -15.79
C LEU A 461 3.17 15.28 -15.74
N ASN A 462 2.34 16.23 -15.33
CA ASN A 462 0.90 16.17 -15.48
C ASN A 462 0.49 16.30 -16.97
N ASP A 463 -0.76 16.01 -17.29
CA ASP A 463 -1.32 16.11 -18.66
C ASP A 463 -1.22 17.54 -19.24
N ASP A 464 -1.22 18.56 -18.38
CA ASP A 464 -1.05 19.97 -18.78
C ASP A 464 0.42 20.38 -18.98
N GLY A 465 1.35 19.44 -18.74
CA GLY A 465 2.79 19.64 -18.86
C GLY A 465 3.44 20.34 -17.66
N SER A 466 2.73 20.56 -16.56
CA SER A 466 3.29 21.00 -15.28
C SER A 466 4.02 19.84 -14.57
N LEU A 467 4.88 20.16 -13.59
CA LEU A 467 5.49 19.13 -12.74
C LEU A 467 4.44 18.46 -11.87
N TYR A 468 4.49 17.15 -11.77
CA TYR A 468 3.62 16.37 -10.89
C TYR A 468 3.91 16.68 -9.41
N ASP A 469 5.17 16.71 -9.03
CA ASP A 469 5.64 17.13 -7.71
C ASP A 469 6.85 18.07 -7.86
N PRO A 470 6.62 19.40 -7.79
CA PRO A 470 7.67 20.39 -7.94
C PRO A 470 8.77 20.32 -6.88
N GLU A 471 8.43 19.94 -5.63
CA GLU A 471 9.38 19.92 -4.52
C GLU A 471 10.47 18.87 -4.74
N LEU A 472 10.11 17.68 -5.24
CA LEU A 472 11.09 16.65 -5.58
C LEU A 472 12.12 17.15 -6.58
N MET A 473 11.66 17.79 -7.65
CA MET A 473 12.56 18.35 -8.69
C MET A 473 13.36 19.55 -8.20
N TYR A 474 12.81 20.34 -7.31
CA TYR A 474 13.56 21.41 -6.66
C TYR A 474 14.74 20.86 -5.84
N GLU A 475 14.54 19.76 -5.10
CA GLU A 475 15.63 19.11 -4.35
C GLU A 475 16.68 18.50 -5.29
N VAL A 476 16.29 17.91 -6.42
CA VAL A 476 17.22 17.46 -7.48
C VAL A 476 18.04 18.63 -8.04
N ALA A 477 17.39 19.75 -8.36
CA ALA A 477 18.11 20.94 -8.85
C ALA A 477 19.10 21.49 -7.84
N ARG A 478 18.76 21.47 -6.54
CA ARG A 478 19.70 21.82 -5.45
C ARG A 478 20.88 20.84 -5.41
N ALA A 479 20.64 19.54 -5.58
CA ALA A 479 21.70 18.54 -5.61
C ALA A 479 22.62 18.73 -6.84
N VAL A 480 22.07 18.95 -8.03
CA VAL A 480 22.81 19.28 -9.25
C VAL A 480 23.72 20.49 -9.04
N LYS A 481 23.20 21.54 -8.40
CA LYS A 481 23.98 22.75 -8.07
C LYS A 481 25.06 22.46 -7.02
N ARG A 482 24.75 21.73 -5.96
CA ARG A 482 25.66 21.37 -4.87
C ARG A 482 26.88 20.58 -5.39
N GLU A 483 26.62 19.64 -6.29
CA GLU A 483 27.64 18.76 -6.86
C GLU A 483 28.33 19.36 -8.11
N ASN A 484 27.96 20.58 -8.52
CA ASN A 484 28.46 21.29 -9.71
C ASN A 484 28.33 20.46 -11.00
N LEU A 485 27.20 19.78 -11.21
CA LEU A 485 26.96 18.96 -12.38
C LEU A 485 26.53 19.82 -13.57
N ILE A 486 27.03 19.47 -14.76
CA ILE A 486 26.59 20.07 -16.03
C ILE A 486 25.58 19.09 -16.65
N VAL A 487 24.31 19.47 -16.68
CA VAL A 487 23.22 18.63 -17.17
C VAL A 487 22.61 19.27 -18.42
N ASP A 488 22.56 18.52 -19.52
CA ASP A 488 21.86 18.91 -20.74
C ASP A 488 20.46 18.27 -20.82
N THR A 489 20.40 16.99 -20.45
CA THR A 489 19.18 16.19 -20.52
C THR A 489 18.92 15.48 -19.21
N VAL A 490 17.65 15.42 -18.80
CA VAL A 490 17.19 14.65 -17.63
C VAL A 490 16.09 13.69 -18.04
N PHE A 491 16.07 12.51 -17.43
CA PHE A 491 15.02 11.52 -17.53
C PHE A 491 14.80 10.85 -16.16
N ALA A 492 13.71 10.13 -16.00
CA ALA A 492 13.37 9.54 -14.70
C ALA A 492 12.53 8.27 -14.87
N MET A 493 12.13 7.67 -13.76
CA MET A 493 11.30 6.47 -13.71
C MET A 493 9.96 6.63 -14.45
N HIS A 494 9.36 7.82 -14.39
CA HIS A 494 8.05 8.12 -14.98
C HIS A 494 8.12 9.10 -16.14
N GLN A 495 9.32 9.53 -16.51
CA GLN A 495 9.49 10.56 -17.56
C GLN A 495 10.60 10.19 -18.52
N GLY A 496 10.28 10.20 -19.81
CA GLY A 496 11.27 10.17 -20.89
C GLY A 496 12.17 11.42 -20.93
N PRO A 497 13.14 11.50 -21.85
CA PRO A 497 14.14 12.55 -21.86
C PRO A 497 13.55 13.93 -22.08
N LEU A 498 13.95 14.88 -21.24
CA LEU A 498 13.62 16.30 -21.34
C LEU A 498 14.89 17.15 -21.29
N PRO A 499 14.95 18.29 -22.03
CA PRO A 499 16.00 19.28 -21.84
C PRO A 499 15.99 19.80 -20.38
N TRP A 500 17.16 19.82 -19.74
CA TRP A 500 17.28 20.30 -18.35
C TRP A 500 16.78 21.74 -18.19
N GLU A 501 17.07 22.61 -19.17
CA GLU A 501 16.55 23.99 -19.18
C GLU A 501 15.02 24.06 -19.11
N LYS A 502 14.31 23.14 -19.79
CA LYS A 502 12.84 23.07 -19.73
C LYS A 502 12.37 22.76 -18.32
N VAL A 503 13.01 21.79 -17.66
CA VAL A 503 12.64 21.38 -16.29
C VAL A 503 12.91 22.52 -15.30
N MET A 504 14.03 23.23 -15.44
CA MET A 504 14.34 24.41 -14.61
C MET A 504 13.27 25.51 -14.75
N LYS A 505 12.77 25.77 -15.96
CA LYS A 505 11.66 26.71 -16.19
C LYS A 505 10.35 26.24 -15.52
N LEU A 506 10.08 24.96 -15.52
CA LEU A 506 8.91 24.40 -14.83
C LEU A 506 9.02 24.57 -13.32
N ILE A 507 10.19 24.32 -12.73
CA ILE A 507 10.46 24.55 -11.29
C ILE A 507 10.25 26.02 -10.93
N GLU A 508 10.78 26.95 -11.73
CA GLU A 508 10.62 28.40 -11.50
C GLU A 508 9.15 28.81 -11.56
N LYS A 509 8.40 28.30 -12.55
CA LYS A 509 6.96 28.58 -12.71
C LYS A 509 6.16 28.11 -11.51
N SER A 510 6.41 26.90 -11.01
CA SER A 510 5.70 26.35 -9.85
C SER A 510 5.91 27.19 -8.59
N ARG A 511 7.13 27.67 -8.34
CA ARG A 511 7.45 28.54 -7.19
C ARG A 511 6.75 29.89 -7.23
N HIS A 512 6.52 30.45 -8.40
CA HIS A 512 5.79 31.72 -8.53
C HIS A 512 4.30 31.53 -8.26
N SER A 513 3.72 30.40 -8.66
CA SER A 513 2.31 30.11 -8.38
C SER A 513 2.04 29.89 -6.90
N GLU A 514 2.95 29.27 -6.16
CA GLU A 514 2.85 29.11 -4.70
C GLU A 514 2.93 30.47 -3.97
N ALA A 515 3.80 31.36 -4.42
CA ALA A 515 3.93 32.70 -3.82
C ALA A 515 2.66 33.56 -4.03
N ASP A 516 2.01 33.43 -5.19
CA ASP A 516 0.76 34.13 -5.47
C ASP A 516 -0.41 33.57 -4.66
N HIS A 517 -0.54 32.26 -4.50
CA HIS A 517 -1.55 31.62 -3.65
C HIS A 517 -1.33 31.90 -2.15
N GLY A 518 -0.08 31.96 -1.70
CA GLY A 518 0.26 32.35 -0.31
C GLY A 518 -0.10 33.79 0.03
N ALA A 519 -0.05 34.69 -0.94
CA ALA A 519 -0.45 36.09 -0.78
C ALA A 519 -1.98 36.27 -0.66
N ASP A 520 -2.76 35.48 -1.40
CA ASP A 520 -4.23 35.51 -1.33
C ASP A 520 -4.78 34.94 -0.03
N VAL A 521 -4.14 33.93 0.56
CA VAL A 521 -4.54 33.37 1.87
C VAL A 521 -4.20 34.32 3.02
N ALA A 522 -3.10 35.07 2.93
CA ALA A 522 -2.71 36.07 3.94
C ALA A 522 -3.61 37.31 3.93
N GLY A 523 -4.28 37.62 2.81
CA GLY A 523 -5.22 38.73 2.68
C GLY A 523 -6.65 38.48 3.18
N GLY A 524 -7.01 37.22 3.47
CA GLY A 524 -8.37 36.78 3.81
C GLY A 524 -8.72 36.64 5.30
N SER A 525 -7.81 36.91 6.22
CA SER A 525 -8.15 36.82 7.67
C SER A 525 -8.46 38.17 8.29
N ALA A 526 -9.61 38.71 7.95
CA ALA A 526 -10.28 39.73 8.74
C ALA A 526 -11.78 39.38 8.80
N PHE A 527 -12.11 38.42 9.68
CA PHE A 527 -13.43 38.33 10.33
C PHE A 527 -13.32 37.42 11.57
#